data_f7bbd85b31c78a27e8e6e24326d36f4c
#
_entry.id   f7bbd85b31c78a27e8e6e24326d36f4c
#
_cell.length_a   1.000
_cell.length_b   1.000
_cell.length_c   1.000
_cell.angle_alpha   90.00
_cell.angle_beta   90.00
_cell.angle_gamma   90.00
#
_symmetry.space_group_name_H-M   'P 1'
#
loop_
_entity.id
_entity.type
_entity.pdbx_description
1 polymer ?
#
loop_
_entity_poly.entity_id
_entity_poly.type
_entity_poly.pdbx_seq_one_letter_code
_entity_poly.pdbx_strand_id
1 'polypeptide(L)'
;MTVTLGILALLEARPGKGGELADFLKAGRELAVAEAGTVTWYAFRVSDTSYGIFDTFATDDGRTPHINGQIPAALADVSADLLASAPDIRLVDVLAVK
;
A
#
# COMPACT_ATOMS: atom_id res chain seq x y z
N MET A 1 -21.30 0.28 -6.00
CA MET A 1 -20.20 1.01 -6.67
C MET A 1 -19.24 -0.01 -7.26
N THR A 2 -18.88 0.15 -8.52
CA THR A 2 -17.95 -0.76 -9.19
C THR A 2 -16.52 -0.28 -8.98
N VAL A 3 -15.69 -1.14 -8.42
CA VAL A 3 -14.26 -0.88 -8.27
C VAL A 3 -13.57 -1.38 -9.53
N THR A 4 -12.86 -0.49 -10.22
CA THR A 4 -12.18 -0.83 -11.48
C THR A 4 -10.68 -0.58 -11.46
N LEU A 5 -10.17 0.16 -10.49
CA LEU A 5 -8.78 0.57 -10.42
C LEU A 5 -8.15 0.11 -9.11
N GLY A 6 -6.88 -0.21 -9.16
CA GLY A 6 -6.13 -0.58 -7.96
C GLY A 6 -4.67 -0.15 -8.02
N ILE A 7 -4.01 -0.26 -6.88
CA ILE A 7 -2.56 -0.10 -6.76
C ILE A 7 -2.05 -1.32 -5.99
N LEU A 8 -1.02 -1.96 -6.53
CA LEU A 8 -0.29 -3.02 -5.84
C LEU A 8 1.10 -2.50 -5.49
N ALA A 9 1.44 -2.50 -4.21
CA ALA A 9 2.77 -2.14 -3.73
C ALA A 9 3.43 -3.38 -3.14
N LEU A 10 4.57 -3.78 -3.68
CA LEU A 10 5.35 -4.90 -3.17
C LEU A 10 6.58 -4.37 -2.46
N LEU A 11 6.82 -4.86 -1.24
CA LEU A 11 7.82 -4.35 -0.33
C LEU A 11 8.71 -5.49 0.17
N GLU A 12 10.02 -5.30 0.10
CA GLU A 12 11.00 -6.23 0.70
C GLU A 12 11.62 -5.59 1.92
N ALA A 13 11.46 -6.21 3.07
CA ALA A 13 12.07 -5.74 4.32
C ALA A 13 13.56 -6.07 4.34
N ARG A 14 14.35 -5.18 4.96
CA ARG A 14 15.72 -5.52 5.31
C ARG A 14 15.75 -6.70 6.29
N PRO A 15 16.82 -7.49 6.30
CA PRO A 15 16.95 -8.58 7.28
C PRO A 15 16.72 -8.08 8.71
N GLY A 16 15.83 -8.75 9.44
CA GLY A 16 15.48 -8.40 10.82
C GLY A 16 14.49 -7.25 10.97
N LYS A 17 14.04 -6.63 9.87
CA LYS A 17 13.13 -5.46 9.91
C LYS A 17 11.69 -5.79 9.56
N GLY A 18 11.36 -7.06 9.31
CA GLY A 18 9.99 -7.45 8.95
C GLY A 18 8.95 -7.08 9.99
N GLY A 19 9.26 -7.24 11.28
CA GLY A 19 8.34 -6.88 12.36
C GLY A 19 8.05 -5.39 12.42
N GLU A 20 9.07 -4.55 12.24
CA GLU A 20 8.89 -3.10 12.19
C GLU A 20 8.09 -2.67 10.96
N LEU A 21 8.35 -3.31 9.81
CA LEU A 21 7.57 -3.04 8.60
C LEU A 21 6.11 -3.44 8.78
N ALA A 22 5.85 -4.60 9.39
CA ALA A 22 4.48 -5.03 9.69
C ALA A 22 3.75 -4.01 10.58
N ASP A 23 4.41 -3.51 11.61
CA ASP A 23 3.83 -2.50 12.50
C ASP A 23 3.55 -1.19 11.77
N PHE A 24 4.45 -0.77 10.91
CA PHE A 24 4.27 0.41 10.06
C PHE A 24 3.03 0.25 9.16
N LEU A 25 2.87 -0.91 8.54
CA LEU A 25 1.73 -1.19 7.65
C LEU A 25 0.41 -1.22 8.43
N LYS A 26 0.40 -1.79 9.62
CA LYS A 26 -0.80 -1.79 10.48
C LYS A 26 -1.21 -0.35 10.84
N ALA A 27 -0.25 0.50 11.17
CA ALA A 27 -0.52 1.90 11.47
C ALA A 27 -1.03 2.67 10.25
N GLY A 28 -0.60 2.29 9.04
CA GLY A 28 -1.03 2.91 7.80
C GLY A 28 -2.54 2.81 7.54
N ARG A 29 -3.22 1.83 8.15
CA ARG A 29 -4.66 1.67 8.00
C ARG A 29 -5.43 2.95 8.38
N GLU A 30 -5.01 3.65 9.42
CA GLU A 30 -5.70 4.87 9.85
C GLU A 30 -5.65 5.97 8.80
N LEU A 31 -4.55 6.07 8.07
CA LEU A 31 -4.43 7.01 6.96
C LEU A 31 -5.34 6.62 5.80
N ALA A 32 -5.42 5.33 5.49
CA ALA A 32 -6.29 4.83 4.43
C ALA A 32 -7.77 5.05 4.73
N VAL A 33 -8.17 4.84 5.98
CA VAL A 33 -9.56 5.07 6.44
C VAL A 33 -9.96 6.53 6.26
N ALA A 34 -9.03 7.46 6.44
CA ALA A 34 -9.29 8.88 6.27
C ALA A 34 -9.40 9.31 4.80
N GLU A 35 -8.99 8.49 3.85
CA GLU A 35 -9.02 8.81 2.42
C GLU A 35 -10.39 8.46 1.82
N ALA A 36 -11.17 9.46 1.46
CA ALA A 36 -12.53 9.27 0.95
C ALA A 36 -12.57 8.50 -0.38
N GLY A 37 -11.53 8.64 -1.22
CA GLY A 37 -11.47 7.99 -2.53
C GLY A 37 -10.99 6.54 -2.51
N THR A 38 -10.40 6.08 -1.40
CA THR A 38 -9.92 4.71 -1.26
C THR A 38 -11.08 3.81 -0.82
N VAL A 39 -11.47 2.87 -1.66
CA VAL A 39 -12.62 2.00 -1.38
C VAL A 39 -12.23 0.86 -0.45
N THR A 40 -11.15 0.13 -0.79
CA THR A 40 -10.61 -0.92 0.07
C THR A 40 -9.10 -0.74 0.19
N TRP A 41 -8.53 -1.22 1.27
CA TRP A 41 -7.10 -1.15 1.52
C TRP A 41 -6.68 -2.36 2.36
N TYR A 42 -5.72 -3.11 1.86
CA TYR A 42 -5.17 -4.28 2.55
C TYR A 42 -3.68 -4.14 2.68
N ALA A 43 -3.15 -4.45 3.86
CA ALA A 43 -1.73 -4.70 4.05
C ALA A 43 -1.58 -6.20 4.32
N PHE A 44 -0.55 -6.83 3.75
CA PHE A 44 -0.39 -8.27 3.88
C PHE A 44 1.08 -8.67 3.96
N ARG A 45 1.31 -9.85 4.49
CA ARG A 45 2.62 -10.48 4.55
C ARG A 45 2.61 -11.74 3.70
N VAL A 46 3.63 -11.88 2.86
CA VAL A 46 3.84 -13.08 2.03
C VAL A 46 4.82 -14.02 2.71
N SER A 47 5.88 -13.47 3.31
CA SER A 47 6.94 -14.21 4.00
C SER A 47 7.53 -13.33 5.10
N ASP A 48 8.57 -13.81 5.77
CA ASP A 48 9.25 -13.04 6.80
C ASP A 48 9.82 -11.72 6.29
N THR A 49 10.10 -11.61 5.00
CA THR A 49 10.70 -10.42 4.39
C THR A 49 9.82 -9.75 3.35
N SER A 50 8.83 -10.44 2.78
CA SER A 50 8.01 -9.92 1.68
C SER A 50 6.64 -9.50 2.18
N TYR A 51 6.28 -8.26 1.89
CA TYR A 51 5.04 -7.61 2.32
C TYR A 51 4.41 -6.87 1.15
N GLY A 52 3.18 -6.45 1.32
CA GLY A 52 2.53 -5.65 0.29
C GLY A 52 1.34 -4.89 0.80
N ILE A 53 0.88 -4.00 -0.07
CA ILE A 53 -0.38 -3.26 0.08
C ILE A 53 -1.14 -3.43 -1.23
N PHE A 54 -2.43 -3.69 -1.13
CA PHE A 54 -3.34 -3.65 -2.27
C PHE A 54 -4.54 -2.81 -1.90
N ASP A 55 -4.83 -1.81 -2.71
CA ASP A 55 -5.97 -0.93 -2.49
C ASP A 55 -6.72 -0.67 -3.80
N THR A 56 -7.98 -0.28 -3.67
CA THR A 56 -8.86 -0.14 -4.80
C THR A 56 -9.61 1.17 -4.79
N PHE A 57 -9.99 1.62 -5.98
CA PHE A 57 -10.62 2.90 -6.23
C PHE A 57 -11.68 2.73 -7.31
N ALA A 58 -12.75 3.51 -7.23
CA ALA A 58 -13.79 3.51 -8.25
C ALA A 58 -13.38 4.35 -9.48
N THR A 59 -12.58 5.38 -9.28
CA THR A 59 -12.19 6.36 -10.32
C THR A 59 -10.75 6.81 -10.15
N ASP A 60 -10.18 7.41 -11.20
CA ASP A 60 -8.87 8.07 -11.12
C ASP A 60 -8.84 9.21 -10.11
N ASP A 61 -9.97 9.89 -9.91
CA ASP A 61 -10.08 10.95 -8.91
C ASP A 61 -9.86 10.44 -7.49
N GLY A 62 -10.16 9.16 -7.23
CA GLY A 62 -9.84 8.52 -5.96
C GLY A 62 -8.41 8.03 -5.90
N ARG A 63 -7.88 7.44 -6.99
CA ARG A 63 -6.54 6.84 -7.04
C ARG A 63 -5.42 7.87 -7.04
N THR A 64 -5.55 8.94 -7.81
CA THR A 64 -4.50 9.97 -7.94
C THR A 64 -4.16 10.65 -6.61
N PRO A 65 -5.13 11.10 -5.79
CA PRO A 65 -4.80 11.64 -4.47
C PRO A 65 -4.10 10.65 -3.56
N HIS A 66 -4.41 9.34 -3.66
CA HIS A 66 -3.74 8.33 -2.87
C HIS A 66 -2.25 8.20 -3.23
N ILE A 67 -1.92 8.20 -4.52
CA ILE A 67 -0.53 8.12 -4.99
C ILE A 67 0.30 9.28 -4.43
N ASN A 68 -0.30 10.46 -4.30
CA ASN A 68 0.36 11.66 -3.80
C ASN A 68 0.06 11.92 -2.31
N GLY A 69 -0.51 10.93 -1.60
CA GLY A 69 -0.99 11.11 -0.25
C GLY A 69 0.01 10.80 0.84
N GLN A 70 -0.52 10.64 2.06
CA GLN A 70 0.28 10.46 3.28
C GLN A 70 0.93 9.09 3.38
N ILE A 71 0.29 8.02 2.86
CA ILE A 71 0.84 6.66 2.94
C ILE A 71 2.12 6.53 2.12
N PRO A 72 2.15 6.90 0.83
CA PRO A 72 3.40 6.89 0.07
C PRO A 72 4.49 7.78 0.66
N ALA A 73 4.12 8.96 1.18
CA ALA A 73 5.07 9.85 1.83
C ALA A 73 5.69 9.22 3.08
N ALA A 74 4.84 8.62 3.94
CA ALA A 74 5.31 7.93 5.14
C ALA A 74 6.19 6.74 4.79
N LEU A 75 5.84 5.99 3.75
CA LEU A 75 6.64 4.85 3.28
C LEU A 75 8.01 5.31 2.79
N ALA A 76 8.08 6.42 2.06
CA ALA A 76 9.35 7.00 1.62
C ALA A 76 10.24 7.38 2.81
N ASP A 77 9.66 7.91 3.89
CA ASP A 77 10.39 8.29 5.09
C ASP A 77 11.06 7.11 5.79
N VAL A 78 10.44 5.92 5.75
CA VAL A 78 10.97 4.74 6.44
C VAL A 78 11.72 3.78 5.52
N SER A 79 11.72 4.02 4.21
CA SER A 79 12.29 3.07 3.24
C SER A 79 13.76 2.78 3.48
N ALA A 80 14.56 3.80 3.83
CA ALA A 80 16.00 3.63 4.07
C ALA A 80 16.27 2.67 5.23
N ASP A 81 15.44 2.69 6.28
CA ASP A 81 15.61 1.84 7.46
C ASP A 81 14.99 0.46 7.31
N LEU A 82 13.84 0.38 6.68
CA LEU A 82 13.02 -0.83 6.69
C LEU A 82 13.10 -1.66 5.42
N LEU A 83 13.36 -1.03 4.26
CA LEU A 83 13.28 -1.73 2.97
C LEU A 83 14.66 -2.06 2.41
N ALA A 84 14.79 -3.27 1.87
CA ALA A 84 16.00 -3.73 1.18
C ALA A 84 16.12 -3.15 -0.22
N SER A 85 15.00 -2.75 -0.83
CA SER A 85 14.94 -2.18 -2.18
C SER A 85 13.80 -1.18 -2.25
N ALA A 86 13.77 -0.38 -3.31
CA ALA A 86 12.69 0.57 -3.53
C ALA A 86 11.35 -0.17 -3.66
N PRO A 87 10.23 0.39 -3.17
CA PRO A 87 8.91 -0.21 -3.36
C PRO A 87 8.60 -0.44 -4.83
N ASP A 88 8.05 -1.60 -5.16
CA ASP A 88 7.57 -1.91 -6.50
C ASP A 88 6.08 -1.53 -6.55
N ILE A 89 5.78 -0.39 -7.15
CA ILE A 89 4.42 0.16 -7.20
C ILE A 89 3.85 -0.08 -8.59
N ARG A 90 2.72 -0.79 -8.65
CA ARG A 90 2.06 -1.11 -9.92
C ARG A 90 0.63 -0.60 -9.91
N LEU A 91 0.27 0.13 -10.96
CA LEU A 91 -1.13 0.50 -11.20
C LEU A 91 -1.79 -0.67 -11.90
N VAL A 92 -2.94 -1.10 -11.41
CA VAL A 92 -3.63 -2.27 -11.95
C VAL A 92 -5.07 -1.94 -12.28
N ASP A 93 -5.62 -2.69 -13.24
CA ASP A 93 -7.04 -2.69 -13.53
C ASP A 93 -7.67 -3.87 -12.80
N VAL A 94 -8.77 -3.62 -12.09
CA VAL A 94 -9.50 -4.67 -11.41
C VAL A 94 -10.50 -5.26 -12.39
N LEU A 95 -10.38 -6.56 -12.64
CA LEU A 95 -11.22 -7.25 -13.62
C LEU A 95 -12.50 -7.80 -13.03
N ALA A 96 -12.45 -8.22 -11.76
CA ALA A 96 -13.60 -8.79 -11.07
C ALA A 96 -13.48 -8.58 -9.56
N VAL A 97 -14.59 -8.35 -8.91
CA VAL A 97 -14.71 -8.19 -7.46
C VAL A 97 -15.84 -9.07 -6.98
N LYS A 98 -15.62 -9.79 -5.88
CA LYS A 98 -16.66 -10.58 -5.27
C LYS A 98 -17.67 -9.70 -4.55
#